data_814d180e68aaa5e31c955223fb6e4605
#
_entry.id   814d180e68aaa5e31c955223fb6e4605
#
_cell.length_a   1.000
_cell.length_b   1.000
_cell.length_c   1.000
_cell.angle_alpha   90.00
_cell.angle_beta   90.00
_cell.angle_gamma   90.00
#
_symmetry.space_group_name_H-M   'P 1'
#
loop_
_entity.id
_entity.type
_entity.pdbx_description
1 polymer ?
#
loop_
_entity_poly.entity_id
_entity_poly.type
_entity_poly.pdbx_seq_one_letter_code
_entity_poly.pdbx_strand_id
1 'polypeptide(L)'
;MDDLTRTTITSMEAAEWCGKKHTDLLRDIRRYTAQLAESKIALGDFFQESSYQDANNQTRPCFLVTKKGCEFIAHKMTGQKGTEFTARYINRFHEMENNTINYHIDAATLKGIASTGNLIRSAMRDQGAKPYKVAVVLDSLFKQSGLSLPSDFIVIPEYEQAELSDFLK
;
A
#
# COMPACT_ATOMS: atom_id res chain seq x y z
N MET A 1 -1.40 -4.00 -22.96
CA MET A 1 -2.39 -4.53 -21.99
C MET A 1 -1.91 -4.12 -20.63
N ASP A 2 -2.52 -3.06 -20.13
CA ASP A 2 -2.10 -2.45 -18.88
C ASP A 2 -2.32 -3.42 -17.73
N ASP A 3 -1.25 -4.05 -17.30
CA ASP A 3 -1.17 -4.62 -15.98
C ASP A 3 -1.04 -3.47 -14.97
N LEU A 4 -2.15 -2.80 -14.79
CA LEU A 4 -2.39 -2.05 -13.60
C LEU A 4 -2.41 -3.08 -12.48
N THR A 5 -1.36 -3.14 -11.71
CA THR A 5 -1.33 -3.67 -10.35
C THR A 5 -2.44 -2.97 -9.58
N ARG A 6 -3.64 -3.52 -9.77
CA ARG A 6 -4.89 -2.87 -9.39
C ARG A 6 -4.98 -2.91 -7.89
N THR A 7 -4.76 -1.81 -7.30
CA THR A 7 -5.15 -1.50 -5.94
C THR A 7 -6.69 -1.53 -5.84
N THR A 8 -7.25 -2.74 -5.95
CA THR A 8 -8.68 -2.99 -5.81
C THR A 8 -8.93 -4.18 -4.90
N ILE A 9 -10.04 -4.18 -4.19
CA ILE A 9 -10.57 -5.35 -3.48
C ILE A 9 -11.81 -5.88 -4.18
N THR A 10 -12.18 -7.13 -3.93
CA THR A 10 -13.42 -7.68 -4.48
C THR A 10 -14.63 -7.20 -3.68
N SER A 11 -15.80 -7.11 -4.33
CA SER A 11 -17.05 -6.82 -3.63
C SER A 11 -17.44 -7.89 -2.61
N MET A 12 -16.90 -9.10 -2.70
CA MET A 12 -17.06 -10.15 -1.69
C MET A 12 -16.30 -9.78 -0.40
N GLU A 13 -15.04 -9.40 -0.53
CA GLU A 13 -14.20 -8.95 0.56
C GLU A 13 -14.79 -7.69 1.22
N ALA A 14 -15.23 -6.72 0.42
CA ALA A 14 -15.91 -5.53 0.91
C ALA A 14 -17.22 -5.87 1.66
N ALA A 15 -18.00 -6.84 1.20
CA ALA A 15 -19.23 -7.27 1.84
C ALA A 15 -18.98 -7.90 3.22
N GLU A 16 -17.97 -8.75 3.31
CA GLU A 16 -17.53 -9.33 4.58
C GLU A 16 -17.16 -8.23 5.59
N TRP A 17 -16.37 -7.25 5.18
CA TRP A 17 -15.97 -6.14 6.05
C TRP A 17 -17.13 -5.22 6.45
N CYS A 18 -18.12 -5.04 5.56
CA CYS A 18 -19.36 -4.33 5.88
C CYS A 18 -20.29 -5.12 6.81
N GLY A 19 -20.05 -6.42 7.01
CA GLY A 19 -20.97 -7.33 7.69
C GLY A 19 -22.31 -7.47 6.96
N LYS A 20 -22.29 -7.39 5.60
CA LYS A 20 -23.46 -7.56 4.70
C LYS A 20 -23.34 -8.86 3.90
N LYS A 21 -24.48 -9.39 3.45
CA LYS A 21 -24.46 -10.42 2.41
C LYS A 21 -23.94 -9.81 1.11
N HIS A 22 -23.16 -10.58 0.34
CA HIS A 22 -22.61 -10.12 -0.93
C HIS A 22 -23.69 -9.64 -1.90
N THR A 23 -24.84 -10.34 -1.96
CA THR A 23 -25.98 -9.95 -2.78
C THR A 23 -26.56 -8.56 -2.43
N ASP A 24 -26.55 -8.21 -1.14
CA ASP A 24 -27.05 -6.90 -0.69
C ASP A 24 -26.06 -5.79 -1.04
N LEU A 25 -24.75 -6.05 -0.89
CA LEU A 25 -23.74 -5.09 -1.32
C LEU A 25 -23.76 -4.90 -2.84
N LEU A 26 -23.93 -5.95 -3.63
CA LEU A 26 -24.07 -5.83 -5.10
C LEU A 26 -25.25 -4.95 -5.49
N ARG A 27 -26.40 -5.12 -4.81
CA ARG A 27 -27.56 -4.26 -5.03
C ARG A 27 -27.28 -2.80 -4.68
N ASP A 28 -26.59 -2.57 -3.57
CA ASP A 28 -26.20 -1.22 -3.15
C ASP A 28 -25.23 -0.58 -4.15
N ILE A 29 -24.20 -1.30 -4.60
CA ILE A 29 -23.22 -0.82 -5.60
C ILE A 29 -23.94 -0.46 -6.90
N ARG A 30 -24.83 -1.31 -7.41
CA ARG A 30 -25.61 -1.02 -8.63
C ARG A 30 -26.43 0.26 -8.49
N ARG A 31 -27.05 0.49 -7.33
CA ARG A 31 -27.76 1.73 -7.06
C ARG A 31 -26.82 2.94 -7.06
N TYR A 32 -25.63 2.80 -6.46
CA TYR A 32 -24.61 3.86 -6.45
C TYR A 32 -24.09 4.16 -7.84
N THR A 33 -23.81 3.13 -8.64
CA THR A 33 -23.35 3.32 -10.04
C THR A 33 -24.40 4.03 -10.88
N ALA A 34 -25.69 3.71 -10.72
CA ALA A 34 -26.76 4.42 -11.41
C ALA A 34 -26.79 5.91 -11.04
N GLN A 35 -26.70 6.24 -9.75
CA GLN A 35 -26.67 7.64 -9.28
C GLN A 35 -25.45 8.41 -9.77
N LEU A 36 -24.27 7.78 -9.79
CA LEU A 36 -23.05 8.38 -10.31
C LEU A 36 -23.13 8.64 -11.81
N ALA A 37 -23.74 7.70 -12.57
CA ALA A 37 -23.97 7.85 -14.01
C ALA A 37 -24.87 9.05 -14.34
N GLU A 38 -25.98 9.23 -13.59
CA GLU A 38 -26.86 10.39 -13.72
C GLU A 38 -26.11 11.71 -13.50
N SER A 39 -25.12 11.70 -12.61
CA SER A 39 -24.26 12.86 -12.29
C SER A 39 -23.07 13.03 -13.24
N LYS A 40 -22.94 12.21 -14.30
CA LYS A 40 -21.82 12.19 -15.25
C LYS A 40 -20.45 11.99 -14.61
N ILE A 41 -20.40 11.29 -13.47
CA ILE A 41 -19.17 10.94 -12.77
C ILE A 41 -18.65 9.60 -13.31
N ALA A 42 -17.35 9.50 -13.58
CA ALA A 42 -16.72 8.30 -14.12
C ALA A 42 -16.85 7.11 -13.14
N LEU A 43 -17.63 6.09 -13.53
CA LEU A 43 -17.94 4.92 -12.69
C LEU A 43 -16.71 4.07 -12.40
N GLY A 44 -15.83 3.91 -13.39
CA GLY A 44 -14.63 3.09 -13.30
C GLY A 44 -13.65 3.53 -12.22
N ASP A 45 -13.74 4.78 -11.77
CA ASP A 45 -12.93 5.30 -10.66
C ASP A 45 -13.32 4.71 -9.30
N PHE A 46 -14.55 4.20 -9.18
CA PHE A 46 -15.11 3.68 -7.93
C PHE A 46 -15.35 2.17 -7.99
N PHE A 47 -16.06 1.71 -9.00
CA PHE A 47 -16.52 0.33 -9.14
C PHE A 47 -16.33 -0.15 -10.58
N GLN A 48 -15.70 -1.31 -10.75
CA GLN A 48 -15.50 -1.95 -12.04
C GLN A 48 -16.23 -3.28 -12.06
N GLU A 49 -17.04 -3.51 -13.08
CA GLU A 49 -17.74 -4.80 -13.24
C GLU A 49 -16.73 -5.92 -13.47
N SER A 50 -16.97 -7.05 -12.80
CA SER A 50 -16.15 -8.24 -12.88
C SER A 50 -16.99 -9.49 -12.60
N SER A 51 -16.37 -10.63 -12.66
CA SER A 51 -17.01 -11.91 -12.33
C SER A 51 -16.04 -12.85 -11.60
N TYR A 52 -16.59 -13.85 -10.89
CA TYR A 52 -15.84 -14.90 -10.24
C TYR A 52 -16.51 -16.25 -10.48
N GLN A 53 -15.75 -17.32 -10.30
CA GLN A 53 -16.29 -18.69 -10.31
C GLN A 53 -16.69 -19.09 -8.89
N ASP A 54 -17.93 -19.54 -8.71
CA ASP A 54 -18.38 -20.05 -7.42
C ASP A 54 -17.94 -21.52 -7.21
N ALA A 55 -18.24 -22.08 -6.04
CA ALA A 55 -17.88 -23.46 -5.69
C ALA A 55 -18.45 -24.52 -6.66
N ASN A 56 -19.50 -24.18 -7.42
CA ASN A 56 -20.11 -25.02 -8.43
C ASN A 56 -19.58 -24.72 -9.85
N ASN A 57 -18.48 -23.98 -9.95
CA ASN A 57 -17.86 -23.56 -11.20
C ASN A 57 -18.79 -22.71 -12.09
N GLN A 58 -19.74 -21.98 -11.47
CA GLN A 58 -20.64 -21.08 -12.17
C GLN A 58 -20.09 -19.64 -12.09
N THR A 59 -20.14 -18.94 -13.23
CA THR A 59 -19.75 -17.52 -13.28
C THR A 59 -20.78 -16.66 -12.59
N ARG A 60 -20.34 -15.92 -11.58
CA ARG A 60 -21.16 -15.01 -10.79
C ARG A 60 -20.67 -13.58 -10.92
N PRO A 61 -21.56 -12.58 -10.96
CA PRO A 61 -21.15 -11.19 -11.04
C PRO A 61 -20.51 -10.73 -9.72
N CYS A 62 -19.48 -9.91 -9.84
CA CYS A 62 -18.91 -9.14 -8.73
C CYS A 62 -18.47 -7.76 -9.23
N PHE A 63 -17.96 -6.94 -8.32
CA PHE A 63 -17.27 -5.70 -8.65
C PHE A 63 -15.85 -5.74 -8.08
N LEU A 64 -14.93 -5.10 -8.78
CA LEU A 64 -13.68 -4.66 -8.22
C LEU A 64 -13.90 -3.25 -7.66
N VAL A 65 -13.60 -3.07 -6.40
CA VAL A 65 -13.82 -1.84 -5.64
C VAL A 65 -12.47 -1.15 -5.44
N THR A 66 -12.32 0.05 -5.97
CA THR A 66 -11.10 0.86 -5.80
C THR A 66 -11.03 1.46 -4.41
N LYS A 67 -9.92 2.11 -4.05
CA LYS A 67 -9.79 2.90 -2.81
C LYS A 67 -10.91 3.94 -2.71
N LYS A 68 -11.16 4.71 -3.79
CA LYS A 68 -12.28 5.67 -3.86
C LYS A 68 -13.65 4.99 -3.66
N GLY A 69 -13.83 3.79 -4.22
CA GLY A 69 -15.04 3.00 -4.02
C GLY A 69 -15.24 2.58 -2.56
N CYS A 70 -14.16 2.20 -1.87
CA CYS A 70 -14.20 1.91 -0.44
C CYS A 70 -14.53 3.15 0.40
N GLU A 71 -13.91 4.28 0.10
CA GLU A 71 -14.23 5.58 0.73
C GLU A 71 -15.71 5.93 0.53
N PHE A 72 -16.22 5.75 -0.69
CA PHE A 72 -17.63 6.00 -1.00
C PHE A 72 -18.57 5.10 -0.18
N ILE A 73 -18.26 3.80 -0.06
CA ILE A 73 -19.02 2.86 0.77
C ILE A 73 -18.96 3.27 2.24
N ALA A 74 -17.77 3.62 2.75
CA ALA A 74 -17.57 4.04 4.14
C ALA A 74 -18.44 5.24 4.51
N HIS A 75 -18.56 6.23 3.62
CA HIS A 75 -19.44 7.39 3.82
C HIS A 75 -20.94 7.05 3.89
N LYS A 76 -21.35 5.88 3.42
CA LYS A 76 -22.75 5.40 3.53
C LYS A 76 -22.99 4.53 4.76
N MET A 77 -21.93 4.23 5.50
CA MET A 77 -21.99 3.42 6.72
C MET A 77 -21.91 4.31 7.96
N THR A 78 -22.58 3.91 9.03
CA THR A 78 -22.58 4.61 10.31
C THR A 78 -22.24 3.63 11.45
N GLY A 79 -21.81 4.18 12.60
CA GLY A 79 -21.54 3.39 13.79
C GLY A 79 -20.28 2.53 13.68
N GLN A 80 -20.18 1.56 14.59
CA GLN A 80 -18.99 0.73 14.75
C GLN A 80 -18.59 -0.02 13.47
N LYS A 81 -19.55 -0.58 12.73
CA LYS A 81 -19.29 -1.29 11.47
C LYS A 81 -18.66 -0.38 10.40
N GLY A 82 -19.08 0.89 10.35
CA GLY A 82 -18.46 1.88 9.45
C GLY A 82 -17.02 2.17 9.84
N THR A 83 -16.73 2.29 11.13
CA THR A 83 -15.37 2.49 11.64
C THR A 83 -14.47 1.29 11.35
N GLU A 84 -14.96 0.07 11.59
CA GLU A 84 -14.23 -1.17 11.31
C GLU A 84 -13.94 -1.33 9.81
N PHE A 85 -14.93 -1.10 8.95
CA PHE A 85 -14.74 -1.13 7.51
C PHE A 85 -13.67 -0.13 7.05
N THR A 86 -13.74 1.11 7.58
CA THR A 86 -12.78 2.18 7.26
C THR A 86 -11.36 1.77 7.64
N ALA A 87 -11.15 1.26 8.84
CA ALA A 87 -9.83 0.80 9.29
C ALA A 87 -9.28 -0.34 8.42
N ARG A 88 -10.12 -1.32 8.06
CA ARG A 88 -9.72 -2.46 7.25
C ARG A 88 -9.30 -2.05 5.83
N TYR A 89 -10.09 -1.23 5.14
CA TYR A 89 -9.73 -0.83 3.79
C TYR A 89 -8.47 0.07 3.77
N ILE A 90 -8.32 0.97 4.74
CA ILE A 90 -7.11 1.80 4.85
C ILE A 90 -5.87 0.91 4.97
N ASN A 91 -5.86 -0.03 5.91
CA ASN A 91 -4.74 -0.94 6.10
C ASN A 91 -4.46 -1.76 4.84
N ARG A 92 -5.51 -2.31 4.21
CA ARG A 92 -5.38 -3.13 3.01
C ARG A 92 -4.77 -2.37 1.83
N PHE A 93 -5.20 -1.12 1.61
CA PHE A 93 -4.65 -0.30 0.53
C PHE A 93 -3.22 0.15 0.84
N HIS A 94 -2.89 0.45 2.10
CA HIS A 94 -1.50 0.70 2.49
C HIS A 94 -0.59 -0.52 2.28
N GLU A 95 -1.04 -1.72 2.61
CA GLU A 95 -0.30 -2.95 2.32
C GLU A 95 -0.08 -3.13 0.82
N MET A 96 -1.11 -2.91 0.00
CA MET A 96 -0.99 -2.98 -1.46
C MET A 96 -0.02 -1.93 -2.00
N GLU A 97 -0.10 -0.68 -1.55
CA GLU A 97 0.79 0.41 -1.93
C GLU A 97 2.25 0.07 -1.57
N ASN A 98 2.50 -0.42 -0.36
CA ASN A 98 3.83 -0.82 0.08
C ASN A 98 4.38 -2.02 -0.70
N ASN A 99 3.55 -3.00 -1.04
CA ASN A 99 3.96 -4.14 -1.85
C ASN A 99 4.20 -3.77 -3.32
N THR A 100 3.52 -2.75 -3.85
CA THR A 100 3.69 -2.29 -5.23
C THR A 100 5.00 -1.51 -5.40
N ILE A 101 5.46 -0.80 -4.37
CA ILE A 101 6.73 -0.07 -4.38
C ILE A 101 7.93 -1.03 -4.53
N ASN A 102 7.79 -2.28 -4.13
CA ASN A 102 8.88 -3.26 -4.18
C ASN A 102 9.12 -3.92 -5.56
N TYR A 103 8.30 -3.67 -6.60
CA TYR A 103 8.35 -4.45 -7.84
C TYR A 103 8.71 -3.68 -9.13
N HIS A 104 9.00 -2.39 -9.07
CA HIS A 104 9.29 -1.60 -10.28
C HIS A 104 10.63 -0.85 -10.31
N ILE A 105 11.64 -1.35 -9.61
CA ILE A 105 12.99 -0.86 -9.84
C ILE A 105 13.59 -1.70 -10.96
N ASP A 106 13.74 -1.11 -12.15
CA ASP A 106 14.43 -1.75 -13.26
C ASP A 106 15.90 -2.03 -12.93
N ALA A 107 16.50 -2.99 -13.65
CA ALA A 107 17.88 -3.43 -13.36
C ALA A 107 18.90 -2.29 -13.53
N ALA A 108 18.66 -1.29 -14.38
CA ALA A 108 19.55 -0.17 -14.59
C ALA A 108 19.49 0.81 -13.40
N THR A 109 18.29 1.09 -12.90
CA THR A 109 18.07 1.90 -11.70
C THR A 109 18.68 1.22 -10.47
N LEU A 110 18.48 -0.09 -10.31
CA LEU A 110 19.06 -0.86 -9.19
C LEU A 110 20.62 -0.81 -9.23
N LYS A 111 21.18 -0.93 -10.42
CA LYS A 111 22.65 -0.80 -10.63
C LYS A 111 23.13 0.61 -10.31
N GLY A 112 22.36 1.64 -10.68
CA GLY A 112 22.64 3.04 -10.34
C GLY A 112 22.64 3.29 -8.84
N ILE A 113 21.64 2.80 -8.12
CA ILE A 113 21.53 2.89 -6.66
C ILE A 113 22.74 2.19 -5.99
N ALA A 114 23.07 0.96 -6.43
CA ALA A 114 24.21 0.21 -5.91
C ALA A 114 25.54 0.95 -6.16
N SER A 115 25.72 1.53 -7.34
CA SER A 115 26.91 2.31 -7.69
C SER A 115 27.05 3.56 -6.82
N THR A 116 25.97 4.32 -6.65
CA THR A 116 25.90 5.50 -5.78
C THR A 116 26.16 5.13 -4.32
N GLY A 117 25.56 4.06 -3.83
CA GLY A 117 25.80 3.54 -2.49
C GLY A 117 27.26 3.15 -2.25
N ASN A 118 27.92 2.53 -3.23
CA ASN A 118 29.35 2.21 -3.15
C ASN A 118 30.23 3.46 -3.10
N LEU A 119 29.90 4.48 -3.90
CA LEU A 119 30.63 5.74 -3.92
C LEU A 119 30.53 6.46 -2.57
N ILE A 120 29.31 6.56 -2.01
CA ILE A 120 29.04 7.16 -0.71
C ILE A 120 29.81 6.39 0.38
N ARG A 121 29.73 5.06 0.38
CA ARG A 121 30.44 4.21 1.33
C ARG A 121 31.95 4.44 1.28
N SER A 122 32.54 4.51 0.08
CA SER A 122 33.96 4.77 -0.08
C SER A 122 34.35 6.14 0.48
N ALA A 123 33.66 7.19 0.05
CA ALA A 123 33.92 8.57 0.49
C ALA A 123 33.80 8.73 2.02
N MET A 124 32.80 8.11 2.64
CA MET A 124 32.62 8.18 4.10
C MET A 124 33.71 7.41 4.84
N ARG A 125 34.14 6.26 4.34
CA ARG A 125 35.25 5.49 4.93
C ARG A 125 36.57 6.25 4.82
N ASP A 126 36.84 6.89 3.70
CA ASP A 126 38.05 7.70 3.48
C ASP A 126 38.12 8.88 4.45
N GLN A 127 36.94 9.38 4.89
CA GLN A 127 36.81 10.41 5.93
C GLN A 127 36.83 9.84 7.36
N GLY A 128 37.05 8.55 7.54
CA GLY A 128 37.04 7.90 8.86
C GLY A 128 35.70 7.73 9.51
N ALA A 129 34.59 7.75 8.71
CA ALA A 129 33.25 7.53 9.24
C ALA A 129 33.09 6.16 9.88
N LYS A 130 32.43 6.11 11.05
CA LYS A 130 32.13 4.87 11.74
C LYS A 130 31.16 4.00 10.92
N PRO A 131 31.25 2.66 11.00
CA PRO A 131 30.44 1.76 10.17
C PRO A 131 28.93 2.00 10.27
N TYR A 132 28.40 2.26 11.46
CA TYR A 132 26.98 2.50 11.66
C TYR A 132 26.51 3.81 11.00
N LYS A 133 27.33 4.86 10.96
CA LYS A 133 27.02 6.11 10.24
C LYS A 133 26.90 5.88 8.73
N VAL A 134 27.79 5.04 8.20
CA VAL A 134 27.69 4.60 6.79
C VAL A 134 26.40 3.84 6.55
N ALA A 135 26.02 2.92 7.46
CA ALA A 135 24.79 2.15 7.37
C ALA A 135 23.53 3.05 7.40
N VAL A 136 23.50 4.08 8.25
CA VAL A 136 22.38 5.06 8.31
C VAL A 136 22.22 5.81 7.00
N VAL A 137 23.33 6.27 6.39
CA VAL A 137 23.25 7.00 5.11
C VAL A 137 22.83 6.08 3.97
N LEU A 138 23.29 4.84 3.94
CA LEU A 138 22.85 3.86 2.96
C LEU A 138 21.38 3.50 3.12
N ASP A 139 20.89 3.30 4.34
CA ASP A 139 19.47 3.06 4.61
C ASP A 139 18.60 4.22 4.11
N SER A 140 19.03 5.47 4.35
CA SER A 140 18.36 6.66 3.84
C SER A 140 18.30 6.68 2.30
N LEU A 141 19.41 6.36 1.62
CA LEU A 141 19.48 6.25 0.16
C LEU A 141 18.50 5.20 -0.38
N PHE A 142 18.50 4.02 0.23
CA PHE A 142 17.59 2.93 -0.17
C PHE A 142 16.13 3.30 0.05
N LYS A 143 15.79 3.89 1.20
CA LYS A 143 14.42 4.38 1.49
C LYS A 143 13.95 5.43 0.49
N GLN A 144 14.80 6.39 0.10
CA GLN A 144 14.48 7.37 -0.94
C GLN A 144 14.25 6.73 -2.31
N SER A 145 14.88 5.57 -2.54
CA SER A 145 14.72 4.79 -3.76
C SER A 145 13.57 3.78 -3.70
N GLY A 146 12.75 3.80 -2.64
CA GLY A 146 11.64 2.87 -2.43
C GLY A 146 12.04 1.47 -1.96
N LEU A 147 13.30 1.27 -1.56
CA LEU A 147 13.80 0.00 -1.02
C LEU A 147 13.82 0.03 0.52
N SER A 148 13.35 -1.05 1.14
CA SER A 148 13.42 -1.24 2.59
C SER A 148 14.54 -2.20 2.95
N LEU A 149 15.39 -1.82 3.89
CA LEU A 149 16.38 -2.70 4.47
C LEU A 149 15.83 -3.37 5.75
N PRO A 150 16.35 -4.55 6.15
CA PRO A 150 15.96 -5.18 7.40
C PRO A 150 16.14 -4.24 8.59
N SER A 151 15.29 -4.37 9.61
CA SER A 151 15.31 -3.52 10.81
C SER A 151 16.59 -3.63 11.63
N ASP A 152 17.31 -4.73 11.50
CA ASP A 152 18.60 -5.01 12.14
C ASP A 152 19.82 -4.60 11.28
N PHE A 153 19.59 -3.97 10.11
CA PHE A 153 20.66 -3.50 9.24
C PHE A 153 21.56 -2.45 9.91
N ILE A 154 21.00 -1.59 10.77
CA ILE A 154 21.73 -0.54 11.49
C ILE A 154 21.94 -1.01 12.93
N VAL A 155 23.17 -1.33 13.28
CA VAL A 155 23.58 -1.64 14.65
C VAL A 155 24.35 -0.46 15.21
N ILE A 156 23.74 0.30 16.12
CA ILE A 156 24.37 1.40 16.84
C ILE A 156 25.03 0.82 18.11
N PRO A 157 26.36 0.99 18.30
CA PRO A 157 27.02 0.53 19.50
C PRO A 157 26.45 1.18 20.76
N GLU A 158 26.35 0.42 21.87
CA GLU A 158 25.77 0.88 23.14
C GLU A 158 26.43 2.15 23.69
N TYR A 159 27.76 2.30 23.53
CA TYR A 159 28.49 3.48 23.99
C TYR A 159 28.16 4.76 23.22
N GLU A 160 27.50 4.67 22.05
CA GLU A 160 27.06 5.83 21.29
C GLU A 160 25.56 6.12 21.46
N GLN A 161 24.81 5.17 22.01
CA GLN A 161 23.40 5.38 22.39
C GLN A 161 23.29 6.33 23.61
N ALA A 162 24.28 6.31 24.50
CA ALA A 162 24.34 7.19 25.66
C ALA A 162 24.55 8.67 25.29
N GLU A 163 25.31 8.97 24.23
CA GLU A 163 25.54 10.35 23.77
C GLU A 163 24.30 10.99 23.15
N LEU A 164 23.40 10.21 22.53
CA LEU A 164 22.14 10.70 21.95
C LEU A 164 21.10 11.05 23.02
N SER A 165 21.11 10.34 24.15
CA SER A 165 20.19 10.60 25.27
C SER A 165 20.56 11.87 26.07
N ASP A 166 21.83 12.29 26.05
CA ASP A 166 22.29 13.51 26.73
C ASP A 166 21.97 14.78 25.94
N PHE A 167 21.71 14.70 24.64
CA PHE A 167 21.29 15.81 23.79
C PHE A 167 19.77 16.07 23.79
N LEU A 168 18.98 15.19 24.40
CA LEU A 168 17.52 15.27 24.46
C LEU A 168 17.00 15.72 25.85
N LYS A 169 17.87 16.15 26.74
CA LYS A 169 17.57 16.85 28.00
C LYS A 169 17.79 18.34 27.84
#